data_3b502c2c5dba6badd14bb7af29fb65f5
#
_entry.id   3b502c2c5dba6badd14bb7af29fb65f5
#
_cell.length_a   1.000
_cell.length_b   1.000
_cell.length_c   1.000
_cell.angle_alpha   90.00
_cell.angle_beta   90.00
_cell.angle_gamma   90.00
#
_symmetry.space_group_name_H-M   'P 1'
#
loop_
_entity.id
_entity.type
_entity.pdbx_description
1 polymer ?
#
loop_
_entity_poly.entity_id
_entity_poly.type
_entity_poly.pdbx_seq_one_letter_code
_entity_poly.pdbx_strand_id
1 'polypeptide(L)'
;MSHYTIAALYKFVDLPDYEALQAPIQQVADEHGIKGILLLAREGINGTIAGTREGIDAILGYLRSDPRLADLVHKESWSEDEQAPFHRLRVRLKKEIVTMGQPN
;
A
#
# COMPACT_ATOMS: atom_id res chain seq x y z
N MET A 1 4.62 -16.80 17.98
CA MET A 1 3.92 -16.84 16.98
C MET A 1 3.69 -15.66 16.29
N SER A 2 4.02 -15.59 15.13
CA SER A 2 3.92 -14.42 14.39
C SER A 2 2.74 -14.49 13.53
N HIS A 3 1.98 -13.45 13.56
CA HIS A 3 0.90 -13.29 12.65
C HIS A 3 1.23 -12.11 11.78
N TYR A 4 0.92 -12.23 10.51
CA TYR A 4 1.03 -11.09 9.62
C TYR A 4 -0.34 -10.48 9.46
N THR A 5 -0.41 -9.18 9.61
CA THR A 5 -1.61 -8.44 9.29
C THR A 5 -1.53 -8.09 7.82
N ILE A 6 -2.59 -8.38 7.10
CA ILE A 6 -2.65 -8.12 5.67
C ILE A 6 -3.70 -7.06 5.45
N ALA A 7 -3.36 -6.02 4.73
CA ALA A 7 -4.28 -4.92 4.46
C ALA A 7 -4.37 -4.70 2.97
N ALA A 8 -5.56 -4.83 2.44
CA ALA A 8 -5.85 -4.50 1.06
C ALA A 8 -6.46 -3.10 1.07
N LEU A 9 -5.86 -2.18 0.37
CA LEU A 9 -6.27 -0.80 0.46
C LEU A 9 -6.45 -0.16 -0.90
N TYR A 10 -7.26 0.86 -0.96
CA TYR A 10 -7.40 1.63 -2.18
C TYR A 10 -8.06 2.96 -1.89
N LYS A 11 -7.81 3.91 -2.75
CA LYS A 11 -8.46 5.20 -2.72
C LYS A 11 -8.33 5.82 -4.10
N PHE A 12 -9.45 6.19 -4.67
CA PHE A 12 -9.44 6.90 -5.94
C PHE A 12 -9.50 8.39 -5.64
N VAL A 13 -8.43 9.09 -5.97
CA VAL A 13 -8.34 10.51 -5.72
C VAL A 13 -7.25 11.05 -6.65
N ASP A 14 -7.39 12.27 -7.09
CA ASP A 14 -6.44 12.84 -8.01
C ASP A 14 -5.09 13.03 -7.30
N LEU A 15 -4.08 12.38 -7.82
CA LEU A 15 -2.72 12.45 -7.29
C LEU A 15 -1.76 12.88 -8.39
N PRO A 16 -1.78 14.14 -8.76
CA PRO A 16 -0.92 14.57 -9.87
C PRO A 16 0.56 14.40 -9.56
N ASP A 17 0.91 14.35 -8.28
CA ASP A 17 2.30 14.17 -7.86
C ASP A 17 2.60 12.72 -7.47
N TYR A 18 1.86 11.77 -8.02
CA TYR A 18 2.00 10.39 -7.58
C TYR A 18 3.43 9.86 -7.71
N GLU A 19 4.17 10.36 -8.68
CA GLU A 19 5.54 9.90 -8.84
C GLU A 19 6.41 10.31 -7.65
N ALA A 20 6.14 11.46 -7.10
CA ALA A 20 6.90 11.95 -5.97
C ALA A 20 6.57 11.23 -4.67
N LEU A 21 5.45 10.52 -4.64
CA LEU A 21 5.06 9.80 -3.44
C LEU A 21 5.76 8.46 -3.31
N GLN A 22 6.36 7.97 -4.38
CA GLN A 22 6.94 6.63 -4.37
C GLN A 22 8.06 6.48 -3.35
N ALA A 23 9.04 7.35 -3.38
CA ALA A 23 10.21 7.20 -2.53
C ALA A 23 9.88 7.30 -1.05
N PRO A 24 9.09 8.29 -0.61
CA PRO A 24 8.77 8.36 0.82
C PRO A 24 7.97 7.15 1.31
N ILE A 25 7.05 6.66 0.49
CA ILE A 25 6.25 5.50 0.89
C ILE A 25 7.15 4.27 0.97
N GLN A 26 8.03 4.10 -0.01
CA GLN A 26 8.95 2.98 0.00
C GLN A 26 9.83 3.03 1.24
N GLN A 27 10.27 4.21 1.63
CA GLN A 27 11.12 4.35 2.80
C GLN A 27 10.38 3.95 4.08
N VAL A 28 9.15 4.41 4.24
CA VAL A 28 8.38 4.05 5.43
C VAL A 28 8.15 2.54 5.46
N ALA A 29 7.83 1.96 4.30
CA ALA A 29 7.60 0.53 4.23
C ALA A 29 8.86 -0.24 4.63
N ASP A 30 10.00 0.19 4.14
CA ASP A 30 11.25 -0.50 4.43
C ASP A 30 11.59 -0.39 5.91
N GLU A 31 11.33 0.75 6.51
CA GLU A 31 11.63 0.94 7.92
C GLU A 31 10.80 0.05 8.81
N HIS A 32 9.62 -0.35 8.35
CA HIS A 32 8.72 -1.15 9.16
C HIS A 32 8.59 -2.58 8.64
N GLY A 33 9.43 -2.96 7.69
CA GLY A 33 9.41 -4.33 7.21
C GLY A 33 8.14 -4.72 6.48
N ILE A 34 7.50 -3.78 5.85
CA ILE A 34 6.25 -4.04 5.13
C ILE A 34 6.55 -4.79 3.86
N LYS A 35 5.70 -5.73 3.52
CA LYS A 35 5.82 -6.52 2.30
C LYS A 35 4.58 -6.36 1.46
N GLY A 36 4.65 -6.76 0.20
CA GLY A 36 3.50 -6.68 -0.68
C GLY A 36 3.74 -5.78 -1.87
N ILE A 37 2.68 -5.17 -2.35
CA ILE A 37 2.78 -4.32 -3.52
C ILE A 37 1.79 -3.17 -3.39
N LEU A 38 2.22 -1.99 -3.74
CA LEU A 38 1.36 -0.81 -3.82
C LEU A 38 1.52 -0.21 -5.20
N LEU A 39 0.41 0.18 -5.76
CA LEU A 39 0.39 0.84 -7.06
C LEU A 39 -0.03 2.28 -6.86
N LEU A 40 0.75 3.18 -7.41
CA LEU A 40 0.45 4.60 -7.38
C LEU A 40 0.18 5.07 -8.79
N ALA A 41 -0.86 5.84 -8.95
CA ALA A 41 -1.22 6.40 -10.23
C ALA A 41 -1.83 7.76 -10.00
N ARG A 42 -1.95 8.51 -11.07
CA ARG A 42 -2.59 9.80 -10.95
C ARG A 42 -4.02 9.67 -10.41
N GLU A 43 -4.63 8.52 -10.62
CA GLU A 43 -6.01 8.30 -10.23
C GLU A 43 -6.14 7.78 -8.81
N GLY A 44 -5.06 7.51 -8.13
CA GLY A 44 -5.14 7.08 -6.75
C GLY A 44 -4.11 6.04 -6.38
N ILE A 45 -4.44 5.27 -5.36
CA ILE A 45 -3.56 4.26 -4.81
C ILE A 45 -4.31 2.96 -4.60
N ASN A 46 -3.61 1.86 -4.76
CA ASN A 46 -4.22 0.54 -4.66
C ASN A 46 -3.14 -0.46 -4.32
N GLY A 47 -3.46 -1.44 -3.53
CA GLY A 47 -2.49 -2.50 -3.28
C GLY A 47 -2.83 -3.34 -2.08
N THR A 48 -1.93 -4.30 -1.82
CA THR A 48 -2.05 -5.19 -0.66
C THR A 48 -0.71 -5.23 0.03
N ILE A 49 -0.73 -4.99 1.32
CA ILE A 49 0.49 -4.95 2.11
C ILE A 49 0.36 -5.91 3.27
N ALA A 50 1.49 -6.36 3.78
CA ALA A 50 1.53 -7.29 4.89
C ALA A 50 2.67 -6.93 5.81
N GLY A 51 2.47 -7.14 7.08
CA GLY A 51 3.50 -6.85 8.07
C GLY A 51 2.96 -7.05 9.47
N THR A 52 3.72 -6.59 10.45
CA THR A 52 3.25 -6.65 11.82
C THR A 52 2.12 -5.66 12.00
N ARG A 53 1.34 -5.85 13.08
CA ARG A 53 0.26 -4.92 13.38
C ARG A 53 0.80 -3.50 13.47
N GLU A 54 1.93 -3.33 14.14
CA GLU A 54 2.51 -2.02 14.31
C GLU A 54 2.99 -1.43 12.99
N GLY A 55 3.58 -2.27 12.15
CA GLY A 55 4.06 -1.80 10.86
C GLY A 55 2.91 -1.39 9.95
N ILE A 56 1.85 -2.17 9.94
CA ILE A 56 0.68 -1.84 9.14
C ILE A 56 0.08 -0.52 9.63
N ASP A 57 -0.06 -0.38 10.95
CA ASP A 57 -0.61 0.86 11.48
C ASP A 57 0.26 2.06 11.11
N ALA A 58 1.57 1.87 11.13
CA ALA A 58 2.49 2.96 10.82
C ALA A 58 2.35 3.39 9.37
N ILE A 59 2.30 2.45 8.44
CA ILE A 59 2.23 2.84 7.04
C ILE A 59 0.86 3.39 6.69
N LEU A 60 -0.20 2.84 7.26
CA LEU A 60 -1.53 3.40 7.02
C LEU A 60 -1.63 4.81 7.60
N GLY A 61 -1.06 5.03 8.79
CA GLY A 61 -1.04 6.36 9.37
C GLY A 61 -0.27 7.35 8.51
N TYR A 62 0.86 6.90 7.97
CA TYR A 62 1.62 7.76 7.09
C TYR A 62 0.81 8.12 5.84
N LEU A 63 0.15 7.14 5.23
CA LEU A 63 -0.65 7.41 4.04
C LEU A 63 -1.79 8.35 4.37
N ARG A 64 -2.44 8.14 5.51
CA ARG A 64 -3.58 8.97 5.88
C ARG A 64 -3.19 10.35 6.36
N SER A 65 -1.90 10.58 6.55
CA SER A 65 -1.47 11.94 6.90
C SER A 65 -1.58 12.88 5.70
N ASP A 66 -1.71 12.34 4.50
CA ASP A 66 -1.98 13.15 3.32
C ASP A 66 -3.48 13.40 3.29
N PRO A 67 -3.93 14.66 3.25
CA PRO A 67 -5.37 14.93 3.27
C PRO A 67 -6.15 14.23 2.17
N ARG A 68 -5.50 13.96 1.04
CA ARG A 68 -6.18 13.29 -0.06
C ARG A 68 -6.42 11.82 0.25
N LEU A 69 -5.63 11.26 1.16
CA LEU A 69 -5.74 9.86 1.53
C LEU A 69 -6.28 9.66 2.93
N ALA A 70 -6.77 10.72 3.55
CA ALA A 70 -7.20 10.64 4.94
C ALA A 70 -8.34 9.64 5.14
N ASP A 71 -9.16 9.45 4.13
CA ASP A 71 -10.27 8.50 4.22
C ASP A 71 -10.01 7.25 3.39
N LEU A 72 -8.75 6.91 3.21
CA LEU A 72 -8.36 5.68 2.54
C LEU A 72 -9.08 4.49 3.14
N VAL A 73 -9.61 3.65 2.27
CA VAL A 73 -10.35 2.47 2.69
C VAL A 73 -9.43 1.26 2.66
N HIS A 74 -9.52 0.43 3.69
CA HIS A 74 -8.74 -0.80 3.66
C HIS A 74 -9.51 -1.91 4.35
N LYS A 75 -9.17 -3.14 3.98
CA LYS A 75 -9.71 -4.32 4.63
C LYS A 75 -8.54 -5.09 5.19
N GLU A 76 -8.70 -5.59 6.40
CA GLU A 76 -7.64 -6.33 7.06
C GLU A 76 -7.99 -7.79 7.16
N SER A 77 -6.97 -8.61 7.04
CA SER A 77 -7.05 -10.02 7.38
C SER A 77 -5.71 -10.35 8.01
N TRP A 78 -5.51 -11.61 8.35
CA TRP A 78 -4.24 -11.98 8.96
C TRP A 78 -3.90 -13.40 8.53
N SER A 79 -2.65 -13.73 8.71
CA SER A 79 -2.15 -15.03 8.34
C SER A 79 -1.32 -15.58 9.47
N GLU A 80 -1.44 -16.87 9.72
CA GLU A 80 -0.62 -17.51 10.72
C GLU A 80 0.66 -18.06 10.14
N ASP A 81 0.83 -17.94 8.84
CA ASP A 81 2.05 -18.43 8.22
C ASP A 81 3.23 -17.68 8.79
N GLU A 82 4.28 -18.42 9.09
CA GLU A 82 5.47 -17.79 9.60
C GLU A 82 6.22 -17.05 8.54
N GLN A 83 5.98 -17.40 7.29
CA GLN A 83 6.64 -16.70 6.20
C GLN A 83 5.67 -15.73 5.58
N ALA A 84 6.14 -14.53 5.37
CA ALA A 84 5.31 -13.55 4.72
C ALA A 84 4.99 -14.03 3.32
N PRO A 85 3.75 -13.89 2.89
CA PRO A 85 3.39 -14.33 1.55
C PRO A 85 3.95 -13.44 0.46
N PHE A 86 4.50 -12.30 0.82
CA PHE A 86 5.02 -11.37 -0.15
C PHE A 86 6.47 -11.09 0.14
N HIS A 87 7.17 -10.64 -0.87
CA HIS A 87 8.51 -10.15 -0.67
C HIS A 87 8.44 -8.68 -0.24
N ARG A 88 9.63 -8.07 -0.07
CA ARG A 88 9.71 -6.68 0.27
C ARG A 88 8.74 -5.87 -0.56
N LEU A 89 8.15 -4.88 0.05
CA LEU A 89 7.15 -4.07 -0.62
C LEU A 89 7.73 -3.42 -1.86
N ARG A 90 6.96 -3.44 -2.91
CA ARG A 90 7.29 -2.74 -4.13
C ARG A 90 6.24 -1.69 -4.36
N VAL A 91 6.68 -0.44 -4.41
CA VAL A 91 5.80 0.67 -4.72
C VAL A 91 6.00 0.96 -6.20
N ARG A 92 4.98 0.69 -6.98
CA ARG A 92 5.09 0.78 -8.44
C ARG A 92 4.22 1.92 -8.94
N LEU A 93 4.68 2.54 -10.01
CA LEU A 93 3.96 3.63 -10.64
C LEU A 93 3.22 3.11 -11.85
N LYS A 94 1.99 3.53 -12.00
CA LYS A 94 1.21 3.15 -13.16
C LYS A 94 0.48 4.35 -13.68
N LYS A 95 0.21 4.37 -14.96
CA LYS A 95 -0.57 5.44 -15.50
C LYS A 95 -1.99 5.37 -15.02
N GLU A 96 -2.52 4.16 -14.89
CA GLU A 96 -3.87 3.98 -14.41
C GLU A 96 -3.88 2.81 -13.50
N ILE A 97 -4.58 2.89 -12.40
CA ILE A 97 -4.71 1.76 -11.55
C ILE A 97 -5.88 0.91 -11.94
N VAL A 98 -6.86 1.45 -12.61
CA VAL A 98 -7.98 0.66 -13.02
C VAL A 98 -7.86 0.38 -14.47
N THR A 99 -7.64 -0.86 -14.82
CA THR A 99 -7.53 -1.16 -16.20
C THR A 99 -8.77 -1.79 -16.73
N MET A 100 -9.55 -2.38 -15.89
CA MET A 100 -10.82 -2.84 -16.30
C MET A 100 -10.86 -3.56 -17.58
N GLY A 101 -10.00 -4.45 -17.75
CA GLY A 101 -9.99 -5.16 -18.96
C GLY A 101 -9.53 -4.39 -20.13
N GLN A 102 -8.89 -3.29 -19.95
CA GLN A 102 -8.46 -2.50 -20.93
C GLN A 102 -7.29 -2.99 -21.47
N PRO A 103 -7.24 -3.53 -22.52
CA PRO A 103 -6.07 -4.05 -22.99
C PRO A 103 -5.26 -2.97 -23.41
N ASN A 104 -5.27 -2.30 -23.65
CA ASN A 104 -4.43 -1.43 -24.11
C ASN A 104 -3.49 -1.33 -23.98
#